data_2f3362838a3813effbc23657911bb143
#
_entry.id   2f3362838a3813effbc23657911bb143
#
_cell.length_a   1.000
_cell.length_b   1.000
_cell.length_c   1.000
_cell.angle_alpha   90.00
_cell.angle_beta   90.00
_cell.angle_gamma   90.00
#
_symmetry.space_group_name_H-M   'P 1'
#
loop_
_entity.id
_entity.type
_entity.pdbx_description
1 polymer ?
#
loop_
_entity_poly.entity_id
_entity_poly.type
_entity_poly.pdbx_seq_one_letter_code
_entity_poly.pdbx_strand_id
1 'polypeptide(L)'
;MHQSHSILTVCFVASLLIVAIIERPSQGAEPVPVMNKDRAAAFARLALKGLGKEYPNKLDHVLSGPADVKSPLALHPVFYGSYDWHSSVHGHWMLVRLLRLFPDMIEATEIRHVLGGHLTAENVTAEVAYFGRKESKPFERPYGWAWLLKLAEELNGWDDPDGKVWAKNLRPLADIVVSRYLEFFPKQTYPIRTGVHPNTAFGLTFAHDYGQSVGDARLVRLVDERARAYFGADADAPAGWEPSGADFFSPTLIEADLMRRVLPSGEFPTWLSRFLPGAAKGQPHSLFEPATVTDRTDPQLVHLDGLNLSRAWCMRSIASALPADDPARGALELAAARHSHAGLEHVASGDYAGEHWLASFAVYLLTTAPAK
;
A
#
# COMPACT_ATOMS: atom_id res chain seq x y z
N MET A 1 -24.22 -42.86 -79.40
CA MET A 1 -23.39 -42.71 -78.19
C MET A 1 -23.51 -41.29 -77.72
N HIS A 2 -24.43 -40.96 -76.82
CA HIS A 2 -24.58 -39.65 -76.24
C HIS A 2 -24.27 -39.74 -74.74
N GLN A 3 -23.20 -39.09 -74.31
CA GLN A 3 -22.89 -38.90 -72.89
C GLN A 3 -23.59 -37.68 -72.40
N SER A 4 -24.51 -37.86 -71.39
CA SER A 4 -25.13 -36.78 -70.66
C SER A 4 -24.22 -36.39 -69.49
N HIS A 5 -23.81 -35.13 -69.41
CA HIS A 5 -23.16 -34.57 -68.25
C HIS A 5 -24.20 -33.92 -67.31
N SER A 6 -24.36 -34.48 -66.13
CA SER A 6 -25.15 -33.89 -65.07
C SER A 6 -24.30 -32.91 -64.27
N ILE A 7 -24.72 -31.66 -64.25
CA ILE A 7 -24.11 -30.59 -63.44
C ILE A 7 -24.83 -30.60 -62.08
N LEU A 8 -24.12 -30.93 -61.03
CA LEU A 8 -24.60 -30.86 -59.63
C LEU A 8 -24.39 -29.42 -59.13
N THR A 9 -25.46 -28.68 -58.94
CA THR A 9 -25.44 -27.34 -58.30
C THR A 9 -25.44 -27.51 -56.80
N VAL A 10 -24.32 -27.21 -56.15
CA VAL A 10 -24.20 -27.18 -54.67
C VAL A 10 -24.62 -25.81 -54.18
N CYS A 11 -25.77 -25.68 -53.51
CA CYS A 11 -26.19 -24.48 -52.83
C CYS A 11 -25.46 -24.40 -51.46
N PHE A 12 -24.57 -23.46 -51.30
CA PHE A 12 -24.02 -23.07 -50.00
C PHE A 12 -25.03 -22.21 -49.26
N VAL A 13 -25.65 -22.73 -48.19
CA VAL A 13 -26.43 -21.96 -47.23
C VAL A 13 -25.46 -21.41 -46.19
N ALA A 14 -25.12 -20.13 -46.27
CA ALA A 14 -24.36 -19.45 -45.26
C ALA A 14 -25.27 -19.12 -44.06
N SER A 15 -25.13 -19.87 -43.00
CA SER A 15 -25.80 -19.58 -41.71
C SER A 15 -25.03 -18.44 -41.02
N LEU A 16 -25.58 -17.22 -41.03
CA LEU A 16 -25.10 -16.12 -40.19
C LEU A 16 -25.48 -16.43 -38.73
N LEU A 17 -24.50 -16.83 -37.93
CA LEU A 17 -24.62 -16.82 -36.47
C LEU A 17 -24.54 -15.36 -36.01
N ILE A 18 -25.68 -14.75 -35.70
CA ILE A 18 -25.76 -13.49 -34.95
C ILE A 18 -25.45 -13.84 -33.49
N VAL A 19 -24.21 -13.63 -33.07
CA VAL A 19 -23.84 -13.63 -31.64
C VAL A 19 -24.43 -12.35 -31.04
N ALA A 20 -25.60 -12.46 -30.41
CA ALA A 20 -26.16 -11.40 -29.59
C ALA A 20 -25.20 -11.20 -28.40
N ILE A 21 -24.41 -10.12 -28.43
CA ILE A 21 -23.69 -9.64 -27.26
C ILE A 21 -24.79 -9.15 -26.29
N ILE A 22 -25.14 -10.00 -25.33
CA ILE A 22 -25.97 -9.60 -24.19
C ILE A 22 -25.08 -8.67 -23.36
N GLU A 23 -25.19 -7.36 -23.56
CA GLU A 23 -24.69 -6.38 -22.61
C GLU A 23 -25.35 -6.67 -21.27
N ARG A 24 -24.60 -7.28 -20.33
CA ARG A 24 -25.05 -7.36 -18.95
C ARG A 24 -25.22 -5.90 -18.47
N PRO A 25 -26.38 -5.53 -17.91
CA PRO A 25 -26.52 -4.23 -17.29
C PRO A 25 -25.40 -4.09 -16.27
N SER A 26 -24.69 -2.98 -16.27
CA SER A 26 -23.70 -2.65 -15.27
C SER A 26 -24.39 -2.63 -13.91
N GLN A 27 -24.35 -3.74 -13.18
CA GLN A 27 -24.70 -3.72 -11.77
C GLN A 27 -23.72 -2.74 -11.15
N GLY A 28 -24.22 -1.63 -10.63
CA GLY A 28 -23.42 -0.67 -9.87
C GLY A 28 -22.63 -1.47 -8.83
N ALA A 29 -21.31 -1.25 -8.77
CA ALA A 29 -20.48 -1.96 -7.80
C ALA A 29 -21.06 -1.73 -6.40
N GLU A 30 -21.10 -2.79 -5.59
CA GLU A 30 -21.49 -2.66 -4.19
C GLU A 30 -20.55 -1.63 -3.50
N PRO A 31 -21.08 -0.82 -2.58
CA PRO A 31 -20.27 0.18 -1.89
C PRO A 31 -19.12 -0.49 -1.15
N VAL A 32 -17.97 0.21 -1.09
CA VAL A 32 -16.79 -0.28 -0.33
C VAL A 32 -17.21 -0.61 1.09
N PRO A 33 -16.87 -1.81 1.62
CA PRO A 33 -17.18 -2.17 2.98
C PRO A 33 -16.65 -1.16 4.00
N VAL A 34 -17.38 -0.93 5.07
CA VAL A 34 -17.01 0.02 6.13
C VAL A 34 -16.27 -0.74 7.25
N MET A 35 -15.27 -0.08 7.86
CA MET A 35 -14.66 -0.57 9.09
C MET A 35 -15.68 -0.48 10.23
N ASN A 36 -15.93 -1.61 10.89
CA ASN A 36 -16.74 -1.69 12.10
C ASN A 36 -15.96 -2.39 13.21
N LYS A 37 -16.52 -2.42 14.42
CA LYS A 37 -15.85 -2.96 15.61
C LYS A 37 -15.49 -4.45 15.46
N ASP A 38 -16.36 -5.28 14.89
CA ASP A 38 -16.11 -6.71 14.72
C ASP A 38 -14.97 -6.97 13.74
N ARG A 39 -14.96 -6.25 12.63
CA ARG A 39 -13.86 -6.31 11.65
C ARG A 39 -12.56 -5.78 12.23
N ALA A 40 -12.61 -4.70 13.01
CA ALA A 40 -11.45 -4.16 13.72
C ALA A 40 -10.86 -5.18 14.69
N ALA A 41 -11.71 -5.86 15.47
CA ALA A 41 -11.31 -6.94 16.36
C ALA A 41 -10.67 -8.12 15.61
N ALA A 42 -11.26 -8.54 14.49
CA ALA A 42 -10.72 -9.61 13.67
C ALA A 42 -9.31 -9.26 13.12
N PHE A 43 -9.13 -8.05 12.59
CA PHE A 43 -7.82 -7.60 12.09
C PHE A 43 -6.79 -7.41 13.22
N ALA A 44 -7.22 -6.88 14.38
CA ALA A 44 -6.33 -6.77 15.54
C ALA A 44 -5.76 -8.13 15.98
N ARG A 45 -6.58 -9.18 16.00
CA ARG A 45 -6.12 -10.54 16.32
C ARG A 45 -5.07 -11.06 15.34
N LEU A 46 -5.15 -10.73 14.05
CA LEU A 46 -4.11 -11.11 13.08
C LEU A 46 -2.77 -10.47 13.41
N ALA A 47 -2.75 -9.15 13.73
CA ALA A 47 -1.50 -8.49 14.14
C ALA A 47 -0.97 -9.04 15.47
N LEU A 48 -1.81 -9.17 16.49
CA LEU A 48 -1.40 -9.68 17.79
C LEU A 48 -0.76 -11.08 17.71
N LYS A 49 -1.29 -11.96 16.85
CA LYS A 49 -0.72 -13.28 16.57
C LYS A 49 0.69 -13.20 15.94
N GLY A 50 0.96 -12.15 15.15
CA GLY A 50 2.23 -11.96 14.42
C GLY A 50 3.30 -11.23 15.23
N LEU A 51 2.95 -10.15 15.91
CA LEU A 51 3.93 -9.22 16.50
C LEU A 51 4.81 -9.84 17.59
N GLY A 52 4.31 -10.82 18.35
CA GLY A 52 5.10 -11.56 19.33
C GLY A 52 5.82 -12.79 18.76
N LYS A 53 5.66 -13.09 17.46
CA LYS A 53 6.20 -14.30 16.84
C LYS A 53 7.54 -14.00 16.18
N GLU A 54 8.64 -14.45 16.83
CA GLU A 54 10.01 -14.19 16.34
C GLU A 54 10.36 -14.97 15.06
N TYR A 55 9.79 -16.16 14.86
CA TYR A 55 10.08 -17.03 13.70
C TYR A 55 8.81 -17.58 13.04
N PRO A 56 8.82 -17.79 11.66
CA PRO A 56 9.91 -17.51 10.73
C PRO A 56 10.15 -16.01 10.55
N ASN A 57 11.40 -15.59 10.27
CA ASN A 57 11.77 -14.19 10.10
C ASN A 57 12.84 -14.01 9.02
N LYS A 58 12.70 -12.98 8.21
CA LYS A 58 13.65 -12.52 7.21
C LYS A 58 14.31 -11.22 7.71
N LEU A 59 15.52 -11.33 8.25
CA LEU A 59 16.21 -10.22 8.93
C LEU A 59 16.66 -9.09 8.02
N ASP A 60 16.96 -9.36 6.77
CA ASP A 60 17.55 -8.39 5.82
C ASP A 60 18.79 -7.64 6.39
N HIS A 61 19.58 -8.34 7.22
CA HIS A 61 20.68 -7.83 8.03
C HIS A 61 22.04 -8.12 7.38
N VAL A 62 22.90 -7.09 7.29
CA VAL A 62 24.26 -7.22 6.75
C VAL A 62 25.23 -7.63 7.86
N LEU A 63 25.90 -8.77 7.67
CA LEU A 63 26.92 -9.28 8.56
C LEU A 63 28.29 -8.75 8.14
N SER A 64 28.97 -8.00 9.00
CA SER A 64 30.36 -7.56 8.82
C SER A 64 31.36 -8.46 9.54
N GLY A 65 30.86 -9.35 10.42
CA GLY A 65 31.66 -10.32 11.14
C GLY A 65 30.81 -11.26 11.99
N PRO A 66 31.43 -12.30 12.62
CA PRO A 66 30.69 -13.30 13.40
C PRO A 66 29.86 -12.72 14.56
N ALA A 67 30.26 -11.59 15.13
CA ALA A 67 29.54 -10.93 16.21
C ALA A 67 28.20 -10.30 15.77
N ASP A 68 27.98 -10.18 14.45
CA ASP A 68 26.74 -9.66 13.89
C ASP A 68 25.63 -10.73 13.77
N VAL A 69 25.96 -12.02 13.98
CA VAL A 69 24.96 -13.09 13.97
C VAL A 69 24.16 -13.02 15.26
N LYS A 70 22.94 -12.50 15.16
CA LYS A 70 22.01 -12.32 16.28
C LYS A 70 20.59 -12.70 15.86
N SER A 71 19.74 -12.99 16.85
CA SER A 71 18.32 -13.26 16.61
C SER A 71 17.56 -11.98 16.27
N PRO A 72 16.37 -12.08 15.65
CA PRO A 72 15.50 -10.94 15.38
C PRO A 72 15.23 -10.08 16.61
N LEU A 73 14.86 -10.69 17.72
CA LEU A 73 14.60 -9.98 18.99
C LEU A 73 15.85 -9.23 19.51
N ALA A 74 17.03 -9.84 19.38
CA ALA A 74 18.26 -9.21 19.84
C ALA A 74 18.71 -8.00 18.95
N LEU A 75 18.29 -7.98 17.68
CA LEU A 75 18.59 -6.89 16.75
C LEU A 75 17.51 -5.81 16.78
N HIS A 76 16.25 -6.20 16.87
CA HIS A 76 15.07 -5.35 16.68
C HIS A 76 14.04 -5.58 17.80
N PRO A 77 14.34 -5.18 19.05
CA PRO A 77 13.48 -5.49 20.19
C PRO A 77 12.08 -4.82 20.13
N VAL A 78 11.91 -3.79 19.30
CA VAL A 78 10.58 -3.22 19.01
C VAL A 78 9.88 -3.99 17.91
N PHE A 79 10.59 -4.32 16.82
CA PHE A 79 9.99 -4.80 15.57
C PHE A 79 10.50 -6.19 15.16
N TYR A 80 10.73 -7.08 16.11
CA TYR A 80 11.26 -8.44 15.90
C TYR A 80 10.23 -9.44 15.37
N GLY A 81 8.95 -9.17 15.61
CA GLY A 81 7.85 -10.07 15.25
C GLY A 81 7.44 -9.96 13.79
N SER A 82 6.43 -10.76 13.43
CA SER A 82 5.98 -10.92 12.04
C SER A 82 7.07 -11.58 11.17
N TYR A 83 6.99 -11.47 9.84
CA TYR A 83 7.95 -12.11 8.95
C TYR A 83 9.24 -11.30 8.77
N ASP A 84 9.12 -9.97 8.84
CA ASP A 84 10.21 -9.02 8.67
C ASP A 84 9.95 -7.72 9.44
N TRP A 85 10.96 -6.85 9.48
CA TRP A 85 10.91 -5.61 10.24
C TRP A 85 9.76 -4.69 9.82
N HIS A 86 9.58 -4.47 8.52
CA HIS A 86 8.50 -3.59 8.03
C HIS A 86 7.11 -4.15 8.28
N SER A 87 6.91 -5.46 8.18
CA SER A 87 5.62 -6.09 8.50
C SER A 87 5.27 -5.90 9.98
N SER A 88 6.29 -5.99 10.86
CA SER A 88 6.11 -5.66 12.27
C SER A 88 5.73 -4.19 12.45
N VAL A 89 6.41 -3.25 11.78
CA VAL A 89 6.12 -1.81 11.87
C VAL A 89 4.67 -1.49 11.47
N HIS A 90 4.22 -1.97 10.31
CA HIS A 90 2.84 -1.67 9.89
C HIS A 90 1.79 -2.48 10.67
N GLY A 91 2.16 -3.61 11.28
CA GLY A 91 1.33 -4.28 12.27
C GLY A 91 1.13 -3.44 13.54
N HIS A 92 2.19 -2.78 14.04
CA HIS A 92 2.10 -1.81 15.15
C HIS A 92 1.25 -0.61 14.76
N TRP A 93 1.46 -0.03 13.56
CA TRP A 93 0.61 1.04 13.05
C TRP A 93 -0.87 0.63 13.06
N MET A 94 -1.17 -0.57 12.55
CA MET A 94 -2.53 -1.09 12.48
C MET A 94 -3.16 -1.19 13.87
N LEU A 95 -2.45 -1.72 14.85
CA LEU A 95 -2.96 -1.83 16.23
C LEU A 95 -3.20 -0.45 16.85
N VAL A 96 -2.30 0.52 16.67
CA VAL A 96 -2.50 1.91 17.12
C VAL A 96 -3.74 2.52 16.45
N ARG A 97 -3.87 2.35 15.14
CA ARG A 97 -5.00 2.88 14.37
C ARG A 97 -6.33 2.30 14.82
N LEU A 98 -6.40 0.98 15.02
CA LEU A 98 -7.61 0.30 15.46
C LEU A 98 -7.98 0.68 16.90
N LEU A 99 -7.01 0.73 17.80
CA LEU A 99 -7.22 1.15 19.19
C LEU A 99 -7.72 2.60 19.30
N ARG A 100 -7.20 3.49 18.44
CA ARG A 100 -7.62 4.88 18.38
C ARG A 100 -9.06 5.04 17.88
N LEU A 101 -9.48 4.22 16.91
CA LEU A 101 -10.83 4.27 16.34
C LEU A 101 -11.86 3.51 17.19
N PHE A 102 -11.45 2.43 17.86
CA PHE A 102 -12.30 1.53 18.62
C PHE A 102 -11.70 1.24 20.01
N PRO A 103 -11.59 2.26 20.88
CA PRO A 103 -10.87 2.13 22.15
C PRO A 103 -11.52 1.14 23.13
N ASP A 104 -12.77 0.79 22.90
CA ASP A 104 -13.59 -0.11 23.72
C ASP A 104 -13.74 -1.52 23.09
N MET A 105 -12.94 -1.87 22.07
CA MET A 105 -12.96 -3.24 21.52
C MET A 105 -12.36 -4.24 22.52
N ILE A 106 -12.74 -5.52 22.39
CA ILE A 106 -12.36 -6.56 23.36
C ILE A 106 -10.83 -6.76 23.43
N GLU A 107 -10.14 -6.55 22.32
CA GLU A 107 -8.68 -6.68 22.20
C GLU A 107 -7.92 -5.44 22.74
N ALA A 108 -8.60 -4.37 23.14
CA ALA A 108 -7.93 -3.12 23.53
C ALA A 108 -6.91 -3.27 24.65
N THR A 109 -7.21 -4.08 25.67
CA THR A 109 -6.30 -4.36 26.79
C THR A 109 -5.05 -5.11 26.33
N GLU A 110 -5.21 -6.13 25.49
CA GLU A 110 -4.09 -6.91 24.94
C GLU A 110 -3.23 -6.06 24.02
N ILE A 111 -3.85 -5.25 23.15
CA ILE A 111 -3.14 -4.30 22.29
C ILE A 111 -2.26 -3.36 23.11
N ARG A 112 -2.81 -2.74 24.17
CA ARG A 112 -2.05 -1.85 25.05
C ARG A 112 -0.88 -2.57 25.72
N HIS A 113 -1.08 -3.80 26.15
CA HIS A 113 -0.03 -4.62 26.76
C HIS A 113 1.12 -4.89 25.77
N VAL A 114 0.80 -5.34 24.55
CA VAL A 114 1.80 -5.64 23.51
C VAL A 114 2.54 -4.37 23.08
N LEU A 115 1.82 -3.30 22.73
CA LEU A 115 2.43 -2.04 22.31
C LEU A 115 3.28 -1.42 23.43
N GLY A 116 2.81 -1.47 24.68
CA GLY A 116 3.54 -0.98 25.85
C GLY A 116 4.84 -1.75 26.12
N GLY A 117 4.84 -3.07 25.89
CA GLY A 117 6.03 -3.92 26.00
C GLY A 117 7.05 -3.69 24.88
N HIS A 118 6.58 -3.37 23.66
CA HIS A 118 7.46 -3.16 22.52
C HIS A 118 7.99 -1.73 22.44
N LEU A 119 7.13 -0.71 22.56
CA LEU A 119 7.46 0.71 22.40
C LEU A 119 8.07 1.34 23.68
N THR A 120 8.92 0.60 24.37
CA THR A 120 9.66 1.13 25.53
C THR A 120 10.82 2.02 25.07
N ALA A 121 11.26 2.95 25.93
CA ALA A 121 12.41 3.81 25.62
C ALA A 121 13.70 2.98 25.43
N GLU A 122 13.86 1.88 26.16
CA GLU A 122 15.01 0.96 26.07
C GLU A 122 15.04 0.27 24.70
N ASN A 123 13.93 -0.35 24.29
CA ASN A 123 13.82 -1.06 23.02
C ASN A 123 14.04 -0.10 21.84
N VAL A 124 13.44 1.10 21.88
CA VAL A 124 13.64 2.10 20.83
C VAL A 124 15.09 2.59 20.77
N THR A 125 15.77 2.70 21.92
CA THR A 125 17.20 3.03 21.95
C THR A 125 18.05 1.98 21.23
N ALA A 126 17.71 0.70 21.37
CA ALA A 126 18.38 -0.38 20.65
C ALA A 126 18.14 -0.31 19.13
N GLU A 127 16.90 -0.02 18.70
CA GLU A 127 16.60 0.23 17.27
C GLU A 127 17.39 1.43 16.72
N VAL A 128 17.46 2.52 17.48
CA VAL A 128 18.25 3.71 17.13
C VAL A 128 19.73 3.34 16.95
N ALA A 129 20.28 2.54 17.85
CA ALA A 129 21.66 2.06 17.77
C ALA A 129 21.88 1.18 16.52
N TYR A 130 20.93 0.31 16.18
CA TYR A 130 20.98 -0.47 14.96
C TYR A 130 20.99 0.41 13.71
N PHE A 131 20.10 1.40 13.65
CA PHE A 131 20.07 2.38 12.56
C PHE A 131 21.36 3.23 12.51
N GLY A 132 22.08 3.40 13.60
CA GLY A 132 23.38 4.10 13.63
C GLY A 132 24.54 3.34 12.96
N ARG A 133 24.41 2.05 12.66
CA ARG A 133 25.46 1.23 12.02
C ARG A 133 25.68 1.71 10.57
N LYS A 134 26.94 1.61 10.11
CA LYS A 134 27.33 1.97 8.74
C LYS A 134 26.59 1.13 7.70
N GLU A 135 26.46 -0.17 7.97
CA GLU A 135 25.87 -1.18 7.11
C GLU A 135 24.33 -1.04 7.03
N SER A 136 23.70 -0.42 8.04
CA SER A 136 22.24 -0.24 8.10
C SER A 136 21.75 0.99 7.32
N LYS A 137 22.61 1.73 6.62
CA LYS A 137 22.17 2.90 5.83
C LYS A 137 21.07 2.61 4.82
N PRO A 138 21.10 1.51 4.03
CA PRO A 138 20.02 1.16 3.10
C PRO A 138 18.92 0.31 3.73
N PHE A 139 19.04 -0.10 5.00
CA PHE A 139 18.08 -0.97 5.67
C PHE A 139 16.68 -0.39 5.59
N GLU A 140 15.74 -1.18 5.09
CA GLU A 140 14.30 -0.87 4.95
C GLU A 140 13.93 0.33 4.04
N ARG A 141 14.84 0.78 3.19
CA ARG A 141 14.65 1.94 2.32
C ARG A 141 13.88 1.62 1.02
N PRO A 142 12.83 2.36 0.67
CA PRO A 142 12.15 3.37 1.50
C PRO A 142 10.91 2.83 2.23
N TYR A 143 10.51 1.58 2.00
CA TYR A 143 9.22 1.01 2.40
C TYR A 143 9.03 0.98 3.91
N GLY A 144 9.96 0.36 4.64
CA GLY A 144 9.92 0.31 6.09
C GLY A 144 10.07 1.69 6.72
N TRP A 145 10.89 2.59 6.13
CA TRP A 145 10.97 3.98 6.57
C TRP A 145 9.62 4.69 6.47
N ALA A 146 8.90 4.50 5.36
CA ALA A 146 7.59 5.10 5.14
C ALA A 146 6.57 4.60 6.18
N TRP A 147 6.53 3.31 6.44
CA TRP A 147 5.62 2.75 7.45
C TRP A 147 5.99 3.19 8.87
N LEU A 148 7.27 3.34 9.20
CA LEU A 148 7.67 3.89 10.50
C LEU A 148 7.18 5.33 10.68
N LEU A 149 7.32 6.17 9.66
CA LEU A 149 6.79 7.52 9.69
C LEU A 149 5.25 7.53 9.79
N LYS A 150 4.58 6.56 9.15
CA LYS A 150 3.12 6.41 9.27
C LYS A 150 2.67 6.01 10.68
N LEU A 151 3.43 5.14 11.35
CA LEU A 151 3.22 4.83 12.76
C LEU A 151 3.44 6.07 13.66
N ALA A 152 4.51 6.81 13.41
CA ALA A 152 4.80 8.04 14.18
C ALA A 152 3.74 9.13 13.94
N GLU A 153 3.23 9.26 12.71
CA GLU A 153 2.09 10.14 12.37
C GLU A 153 0.83 9.74 13.14
N GLU A 154 0.50 8.45 13.20
CA GLU A 154 -0.70 7.96 13.90
C GLU A 154 -0.64 8.24 15.40
N LEU A 155 0.54 8.17 15.99
CA LEU A 155 0.76 8.51 17.40
C LEU A 155 0.77 10.03 17.64
N ASN A 156 1.08 10.83 16.62
CA ASN A 156 1.15 12.29 16.76
C ASN A 156 -0.22 12.89 17.06
N GLY A 157 -0.30 13.68 18.13
CA GLY A 157 -1.55 14.36 18.53
C GLY A 157 -2.66 13.43 19.03
N TRP A 158 -2.39 12.16 19.27
CA TRP A 158 -3.35 11.29 19.91
C TRP A 158 -3.44 11.59 21.41
N ASP A 159 -4.62 12.06 21.86
CA ASP A 159 -4.88 12.40 23.28
C ASP A 159 -5.23 11.13 24.08
N ASP A 160 -4.23 10.28 24.26
CA ASP A 160 -4.29 9.04 25.02
C ASP A 160 -3.03 8.94 25.90
N PRO A 161 -3.12 8.55 27.19
CA PRO A 161 -1.96 8.46 28.05
C PRO A 161 -0.84 7.55 27.53
N ASP A 162 -1.20 6.33 27.07
CA ASP A 162 -0.23 5.38 26.53
C ASP A 162 0.29 5.89 25.16
N GLY A 163 -0.60 6.41 24.33
CA GLY A 163 -0.24 6.98 23.03
C GLY A 163 0.80 8.09 23.14
N LYS A 164 0.69 8.97 24.14
CA LYS A 164 1.70 10.02 24.41
C LYS A 164 3.05 9.45 24.82
N VAL A 165 3.07 8.39 25.63
CA VAL A 165 4.31 7.68 26.02
C VAL A 165 4.95 7.03 24.80
N TRP A 166 4.18 6.31 23.99
CA TRP A 166 4.68 5.64 22.78
C TRP A 166 5.18 6.64 21.75
N ALA A 167 4.48 7.75 21.53
CA ALA A 167 4.93 8.85 20.66
C ALA A 167 6.27 9.42 21.09
N LYS A 168 6.43 9.69 22.38
CA LYS A 168 7.69 10.21 22.97
C LYS A 168 8.82 9.21 22.80
N ASN A 169 8.56 7.94 23.07
CA ASN A 169 9.57 6.88 22.98
C ASN A 169 10.01 6.63 21.53
N LEU A 170 9.07 6.61 20.56
CA LEU A 170 9.35 6.35 19.14
C LEU A 170 10.06 7.52 18.44
N ARG A 171 9.92 8.73 18.96
CA ARG A 171 10.43 9.95 18.33
C ARG A 171 11.90 9.89 17.89
N PRO A 172 12.87 9.41 18.70
CA PRO A 172 14.27 9.35 18.25
C PRO A 172 14.49 8.49 17.00
N LEU A 173 13.73 7.40 16.86
CA LEU A 173 13.82 6.54 15.66
C LEU A 173 13.19 7.23 14.43
N ALA A 174 12.05 7.90 14.61
CA ALA A 174 11.44 8.70 13.54
C ALA A 174 12.40 9.84 13.08
N ASP A 175 13.07 10.50 13.99
CA ASP A 175 14.04 11.58 13.69
C ASP A 175 15.25 11.06 12.87
N ILE A 176 15.74 9.83 13.14
CA ILE A 176 16.78 9.19 12.32
C ILE A 176 16.26 8.91 10.92
N VAL A 177 15.05 8.38 10.79
CA VAL A 177 14.45 8.09 9.47
C VAL A 177 14.27 9.40 8.68
N VAL A 178 13.77 10.47 9.29
CA VAL A 178 13.70 11.80 8.64
C VAL A 178 15.08 12.25 8.16
N SER A 179 16.10 12.11 9.01
CA SER A 179 17.48 12.47 8.64
C SER A 179 17.96 11.67 7.43
N ARG A 180 17.63 10.38 7.34
CA ARG A 180 17.92 9.52 6.18
C ARG A 180 17.22 9.97 4.90
N TYR A 181 15.94 10.39 4.99
CA TYR A 181 15.24 11.00 3.85
C TYR A 181 15.99 12.24 3.35
N LEU A 182 16.34 13.15 4.25
CA LEU A 182 17.05 14.40 3.95
C LEU A 182 18.46 14.16 3.38
N GLU A 183 19.11 13.06 3.77
CA GLU A 183 20.44 12.70 3.28
C GLU A 183 20.40 11.95 1.94
N PHE A 184 19.44 11.04 1.74
CA PHE A 184 19.42 10.11 0.61
C PHE A 184 18.76 10.69 -0.64
N PHE A 185 17.54 11.23 -0.53
CA PHE A 185 16.76 11.61 -1.69
C PHE A 185 17.36 12.73 -2.55
N PRO A 186 18.15 13.69 -1.99
CA PRO A 186 18.91 14.62 -2.83
C PRO A 186 19.94 13.95 -3.75
N LYS A 187 20.44 12.76 -3.38
CA LYS A 187 21.44 11.99 -4.14
C LYS A 187 20.82 11.02 -5.14
N GLN A 188 19.55 10.65 -4.96
CA GLN A 188 18.86 9.76 -5.88
C GLN A 188 18.51 10.51 -7.17
N THR A 189 19.17 10.15 -8.26
CA THR A 189 18.99 10.81 -9.56
C THR A 189 17.70 10.37 -10.25
N TYR A 190 17.36 9.09 -10.18
CA TYR A 190 16.21 8.49 -10.83
C TYR A 190 15.28 7.81 -9.80
N PRO A 191 13.95 7.96 -9.94
CA PRO A 191 13.00 7.25 -9.08
C PRO A 191 12.97 5.75 -9.42
N ILE A 192 12.70 4.92 -8.42
CA ILE A 192 12.40 3.49 -8.61
C ILE A 192 10.90 3.36 -8.75
N ARG A 193 10.43 2.80 -9.87
CA ARG A 193 9.02 2.70 -10.27
C ARG A 193 8.50 1.26 -10.26
N THR A 194 8.99 0.42 -9.35
CA THR A 194 8.51 -0.96 -9.21
C THR A 194 7.25 -1.04 -8.36
N GLY A 195 6.45 -2.07 -8.53
CA GLY A 195 5.26 -2.34 -7.70
C GLY A 195 5.56 -2.99 -6.36
N VAL A 196 6.82 -2.92 -5.89
CA VAL A 196 7.30 -3.58 -4.67
C VAL A 196 8.08 -2.62 -3.76
N HIS A 197 8.63 -3.11 -2.65
CA HIS A 197 9.26 -2.35 -1.56
C HIS A 197 10.14 -1.14 -1.98
N PRO A 198 11.00 -1.19 -3.03
CA PRO A 198 11.82 -0.04 -3.37
C PRO A 198 11.09 1.15 -4.00
N ASN A 199 9.77 1.09 -4.17
CA ASN A 199 8.98 2.14 -4.83
C ASN A 199 9.20 3.52 -4.21
N THR A 200 9.71 4.45 -5.03
CA THR A 200 10.03 5.81 -4.59
C THR A 200 8.78 6.63 -4.26
N ALA A 201 7.73 6.53 -5.08
CA ALA A 201 6.51 7.31 -4.88
C ALA A 201 5.81 6.92 -3.57
N PHE A 202 5.72 5.62 -3.25
CA PHE A 202 5.19 5.16 -1.96
C PHE A 202 6.02 5.71 -0.79
N GLY A 203 7.34 5.58 -0.87
CA GLY A 203 8.23 6.11 0.18
C GLY A 203 8.00 7.60 0.46
N LEU A 204 7.87 8.41 -0.59
CA LEU A 204 7.64 9.85 -0.48
C LEU A 204 6.22 10.18 0.02
N THR A 205 5.20 9.36 -0.29
CA THR A 205 3.81 9.59 0.12
C THR A 205 3.66 9.67 1.63
N PHE A 206 4.12 8.67 2.37
CA PHE A 206 3.99 8.66 3.83
C PHE A 206 4.96 9.63 4.51
N ALA A 207 6.12 9.90 3.90
CA ALA A 207 7.01 10.95 4.39
C ALA A 207 6.38 12.34 4.28
N HIS A 208 5.62 12.62 3.20
CA HIS A 208 4.87 13.86 3.04
C HIS A 208 3.79 13.99 4.12
N ASP A 209 2.96 12.94 4.28
CA ASP A 209 1.87 12.93 5.27
C ASP A 209 2.40 13.16 6.69
N TYR A 210 3.49 12.46 7.07
CA TYR A 210 4.17 12.67 8.35
C TYR A 210 4.70 14.09 8.51
N GLY A 211 5.42 14.60 7.50
CA GLY A 211 5.98 15.94 7.53
C GLY A 211 4.92 17.02 7.73
N GLN A 212 3.78 16.90 7.08
CA GLN A 212 2.62 17.77 7.27
C GLN A 212 2.05 17.65 8.69
N SER A 213 1.87 16.43 9.18
CA SER A 213 1.30 16.17 10.51
C SER A 213 2.11 16.75 11.66
N VAL A 214 3.45 16.69 11.57
CA VAL A 214 4.37 17.17 12.63
C VAL A 214 4.91 18.57 12.37
N GLY A 215 4.58 19.21 11.24
CA GLY A 215 5.07 20.53 10.84
C GLY A 215 6.54 20.57 10.45
N ASP A 216 7.14 19.45 9.97
CA ASP A 216 8.52 19.46 9.45
C ASP A 216 8.58 19.98 8.01
N ALA A 217 8.65 21.29 7.88
CA ALA A 217 8.71 21.98 6.59
C ALA A 217 9.94 21.59 5.73
N ARG A 218 11.02 21.04 6.31
CA ARG A 218 12.21 20.59 5.57
C ARG A 218 11.88 19.30 4.81
N LEU A 219 11.23 18.35 5.52
CA LEU A 219 10.82 17.08 4.93
C LEU A 219 9.76 17.30 3.84
N VAL A 220 8.76 18.14 4.10
CA VAL A 220 7.71 18.48 3.12
C VAL A 220 8.34 19.08 1.86
N ARG A 221 9.19 20.10 1.99
CA ARG A 221 9.89 20.69 0.83
C ARG A 221 10.72 19.68 0.05
N LEU A 222 11.48 18.81 0.75
CA LEU A 222 12.25 17.76 0.08
C LEU A 222 11.31 16.87 -0.77
N VAL A 223 10.19 16.43 -0.21
CA VAL A 223 9.24 15.57 -0.93
C VAL A 223 8.66 16.30 -2.13
N ASP A 224 8.20 17.55 -1.96
CA ASP A 224 7.64 18.36 -3.04
C ASP A 224 8.65 18.55 -4.19
N GLU A 225 9.89 18.89 -3.87
CA GLU A 225 10.95 19.08 -4.86
C GLU A 225 11.27 17.77 -5.59
N ARG A 226 11.38 16.66 -4.87
CA ARG A 226 11.71 15.36 -5.48
C ARG A 226 10.56 14.81 -6.31
N ALA A 227 9.33 14.87 -5.80
CA ALA A 227 8.16 14.42 -6.53
C ALA A 227 7.98 15.19 -7.85
N ARG A 228 8.10 16.53 -7.81
CA ARG A 228 8.03 17.35 -9.03
C ARG A 228 9.16 17.05 -10.01
N ALA A 229 10.39 16.87 -9.50
CA ALA A 229 11.54 16.56 -10.35
C ALA A 229 11.45 15.16 -10.99
N TYR A 230 10.89 14.18 -10.29
CA TYR A 230 10.78 12.80 -10.78
C TYR A 230 9.57 12.57 -11.67
N PHE A 231 8.43 13.17 -11.32
CA PHE A 231 7.12 12.77 -11.83
C PHE A 231 6.33 13.93 -12.51
N GLY A 232 6.77 15.18 -12.29
CA GLY A 232 6.03 16.33 -12.79
C GLY A 232 5.88 16.39 -14.31
N ALA A 233 6.85 15.86 -15.06
CA ALA A 233 6.83 15.83 -16.53
C ALA A 233 6.23 14.53 -17.12
N ASP A 234 5.87 13.56 -16.30
CA ASP A 234 5.41 12.26 -16.77
C ASP A 234 4.07 12.38 -17.52
N ALA A 235 3.96 11.59 -18.58
CA ALA A 235 2.80 11.49 -19.45
C ALA A 235 2.69 10.07 -20.00
N ASP A 236 1.50 9.63 -20.40
CA ASP A 236 1.27 8.32 -21.02
C ASP A 236 1.92 7.17 -20.22
N ALA A 237 1.59 7.07 -18.92
CA ALA A 237 2.11 6.02 -18.07
C ALA A 237 1.92 4.63 -18.70
N PRO A 238 2.94 3.74 -18.65
CA PRO A 238 2.85 2.40 -19.26
C PRO A 238 1.96 1.44 -18.44
N ALA A 239 0.81 1.92 -18.00
CA ALA A 239 -0.13 1.22 -17.12
C ALA A 239 -0.66 -0.11 -17.72
N GLY A 240 -0.59 -0.28 -19.04
CA GLY A 240 -0.94 -1.52 -19.71
C GLY A 240 -0.01 -2.70 -19.42
N TRP A 241 1.16 -2.46 -18.82
CA TRP A 241 2.10 -3.50 -18.40
C TRP A 241 1.82 -3.99 -16.96
N GLU A 242 0.97 -3.29 -16.23
CA GLU A 242 0.56 -3.70 -14.90
C GLU A 242 -0.58 -4.75 -14.93
N PRO A 243 -0.60 -5.68 -13.95
CA PRO A 243 0.39 -5.87 -12.91
C PRO A 243 1.62 -6.65 -13.36
N SER A 244 2.77 -6.45 -12.69
CA SER A 244 3.87 -7.40 -12.67
C SER A 244 3.54 -8.55 -11.68
N GLY A 245 4.19 -9.72 -11.85
CA GLY A 245 3.77 -10.97 -11.20
C GLY A 245 3.79 -11.00 -9.68
N ALA A 246 4.47 -10.06 -9.02
CA ALA A 246 4.57 -9.98 -7.56
C ALA A 246 4.34 -8.55 -7.03
N ASP A 247 3.64 -7.72 -7.77
CA ASP A 247 3.30 -6.36 -7.36
C ASP A 247 2.30 -6.36 -6.19
N PHE A 248 2.53 -5.49 -5.21
CA PHE A 248 1.55 -5.10 -4.19
C PHE A 248 1.24 -3.61 -4.21
N PHE A 249 1.89 -2.86 -5.11
CA PHE A 249 1.53 -1.52 -5.53
C PHE A 249 1.37 -1.45 -7.04
N SER A 250 0.47 -0.59 -7.49
CA SER A 250 0.48 -0.13 -8.88
C SER A 250 1.50 1.02 -9.00
N PRO A 251 2.60 0.88 -9.75
CA PRO A 251 3.52 1.99 -10.01
C PRO A 251 2.81 3.25 -10.49
N THR A 252 1.85 3.11 -11.42
CA THR A 252 1.07 4.22 -11.95
C THR A 252 0.18 4.88 -10.89
N LEU A 253 -0.60 4.10 -10.15
CA LEU A 253 -1.56 4.68 -9.20
C LEU A 253 -0.88 5.26 -7.95
N ILE A 254 0.21 4.65 -7.47
CA ILE A 254 0.92 5.18 -6.31
C ILE A 254 1.67 6.48 -6.65
N GLU A 255 2.13 6.62 -7.90
CA GLU A 255 2.69 7.87 -8.39
C GLU A 255 1.61 8.97 -8.44
N ALA A 256 0.44 8.66 -8.99
CA ALA A 256 -0.67 9.61 -9.03
C ALA A 256 -1.18 9.96 -7.62
N ASP A 257 -1.15 9.02 -6.67
CA ASP A 257 -1.51 9.26 -5.27
C ASP A 257 -0.51 10.17 -4.54
N LEU A 258 0.77 10.10 -4.88
CA LEU A 258 1.77 11.08 -4.42
C LEU A 258 1.53 12.45 -5.07
N MET A 259 1.34 12.50 -6.40
CA MET A 259 1.25 13.77 -7.12
C MET A 259 0.02 14.58 -6.73
N ARG A 260 -1.12 13.94 -6.37
CA ARG A 260 -2.28 14.67 -5.82
C ARG A 260 -2.02 15.38 -4.49
N ARG A 261 -0.99 14.95 -3.72
CA ARG A 261 -0.55 15.60 -2.46
C ARG A 261 0.35 16.79 -2.73
N VAL A 262 1.14 16.72 -3.78
CA VAL A 262 2.23 17.67 -4.09
C VAL A 262 1.77 18.77 -5.03
N LEU A 263 0.88 18.45 -5.96
CA LEU A 263 0.36 19.44 -6.90
C LEU A 263 -0.80 20.23 -6.29
N PRO A 264 -0.92 21.54 -6.59
CA PRO A 264 -2.12 22.29 -6.28
C PRO A 264 -3.37 21.61 -6.85
N SER A 265 -4.50 21.73 -6.16
CA SER A 265 -5.76 21.10 -6.57
C SER A 265 -6.22 21.46 -7.98
N GLY A 266 -5.88 22.67 -8.46
CA GLY A 266 -6.16 23.11 -9.84
C GLY A 266 -5.22 22.53 -10.90
N GLU A 267 -4.02 22.06 -10.54
CA GLU A 267 -3.03 21.50 -11.45
C GLU A 267 -3.15 19.98 -11.61
N PHE A 268 -3.53 19.30 -10.53
CA PHE A 268 -3.57 17.84 -10.49
C PHE A 268 -4.47 17.20 -11.56
N PRO A 269 -5.71 17.65 -11.83
CA PRO A 269 -6.55 17.07 -12.88
C PRO A 269 -5.91 17.14 -14.27
N THR A 270 -5.28 18.27 -14.59
CA THR A 270 -4.57 18.45 -15.89
C THR A 270 -3.36 17.52 -15.97
N TRP A 271 -2.59 17.38 -14.89
CA TRP A 271 -1.47 16.46 -14.85
C TRP A 271 -1.96 15.01 -15.01
N LEU A 272 -3.01 14.60 -14.27
CA LEU A 272 -3.55 13.24 -14.33
C LEU A 272 -4.08 12.88 -15.73
N SER A 273 -4.78 13.80 -16.40
CA SER A 273 -5.30 13.56 -17.74
C SER A 273 -4.20 13.32 -18.78
N ARG A 274 -3.04 13.93 -18.60
CA ARG A 274 -1.85 13.69 -19.44
C ARG A 274 -1.13 12.40 -19.03
N PHE A 275 -1.06 12.11 -17.72
CA PHE A 275 -0.36 10.96 -17.17
C PHE A 275 -1.10 9.64 -17.43
N LEU A 276 -2.43 9.64 -17.29
CA LEU A 276 -3.30 8.48 -17.48
C LEU A 276 -4.51 8.84 -18.38
N PRO A 277 -4.31 9.08 -19.67
CA PRO A 277 -5.33 9.63 -20.57
C PRO A 277 -6.53 8.70 -20.77
N GLY A 278 -6.37 7.40 -20.51
CA GLY A 278 -7.45 6.41 -20.58
C GLY A 278 -8.36 6.35 -19.35
N ALA A 279 -8.05 7.08 -18.25
CA ALA A 279 -8.74 6.94 -16.96
C ALA A 279 -10.25 7.14 -17.04
N ALA A 280 -10.72 8.14 -17.78
CA ALA A 280 -12.14 8.41 -17.99
C ALA A 280 -12.92 7.25 -18.66
N LYS A 281 -12.22 6.37 -19.35
CA LYS A 281 -12.78 5.19 -20.05
C LYS A 281 -12.49 3.88 -19.32
N GLY A 282 -11.92 3.93 -18.12
CA GLY A 282 -11.47 2.74 -17.38
C GLY A 282 -10.37 1.97 -18.12
N GLN A 283 -9.43 2.70 -18.77
CA GLN A 283 -8.35 2.11 -19.55
C GLN A 283 -6.97 2.50 -18.98
N PRO A 284 -5.97 1.59 -19.06
CA PRO A 284 -6.04 0.25 -19.62
C PRO A 284 -6.83 -0.72 -18.73
N HIS A 285 -7.48 -1.71 -19.34
CA HIS A 285 -8.35 -2.68 -18.64
C HIS A 285 -7.61 -3.41 -17.49
N SER A 286 -6.35 -3.78 -17.71
CA SER A 286 -5.50 -4.44 -16.73
C SER A 286 -5.25 -3.63 -15.43
N LEU A 287 -5.38 -2.31 -15.48
CA LEU A 287 -5.29 -1.43 -14.31
C LEU A 287 -6.62 -1.32 -13.56
N PHE A 288 -7.74 -1.27 -14.30
CA PHE A 288 -9.07 -1.01 -13.75
C PHE A 288 -9.84 -2.26 -13.33
N GLU A 289 -9.34 -3.47 -13.69
CA GLU A 289 -9.89 -4.74 -13.21
C GLU A 289 -9.01 -5.35 -12.10
N PRO A 290 -9.62 -6.01 -11.11
CA PRO A 290 -8.88 -6.68 -10.06
C PRO A 290 -7.90 -7.73 -10.58
N ALA A 291 -6.70 -7.75 -10.00
CA ALA A 291 -5.73 -8.80 -10.27
C ALA A 291 -6.22 -10.13 -9.71
N THR A 292 -5.99 -11.22 -10.45
CA THR A 292 -6.34 -12.58 -10.06
C THR A 292 -5.18 -13.26 -9.36
N VAL A 293 -5.42 -13.84 -8.19
CA VAL A 293 -4.45 -14.64 -7.43
C VAL A 293 -4.77 -16.10 -7.62
N THR A 294 -3.84 -16.87 -8.20
CA THR A 294 -4.03 -18.30 -8.51
C THR A 294 -3.57 -19.23 -7.40
N ASP A 295 -2.60 -18.79 -6.57
CA ASP A 295 -2.12 -19.52 -5.41
C ASP A 295 -1.80 -18.55 -4.27
N ARG A 296 -2.57 -18.61 -3.19
CA ARG A 296 -2.40 -17.76 -1.99
C ARG A 296 -1.43 -18.32 -0.97
N THR A 297 -0.95 -19.54 -1.16
CA THR A 297 0.09 -20.13 -0.32
C THR A 297 1.50 -19.73 -0.80
N ASP A 298 1.63 -19.27 -2.04
CA ASP A 298 2.87 -18.71 -2.54
C ASP A 298 3.08 -17.27 -2.02
N PRO A 299 4.21 -17.00 -1.33
CA PRO A 299 4.46 -15.71 -0.68
C PRO A 299 4.64 -14.53 -1.65
N GLN A 300 4.85 -14.78 -2.94
CA GLN A 300 4.95 -13.74 -3.96
C GLN A 300 3.61 -13.54 -4.70
N LEU A 301 2.91 -14.62 -5.04
CA LEU A 301 1.63 -14.51 -5.74
C LEU A 301 0.54 -13.87 -4.87
N VAL A 302 0.57 -14.08 -3.54
CA VAL A 302 -0.36 -13.43 -2.60
C VAL A 302 -0.19 -11.91 -2.55
N HIS A 303 0.92 -11.36 -3.04
CA HIS A 303 1.12 -9.92 -3.20
C HIS A 303 0.02 -9.27 -4.04
N LEU A 304 -0.56 -9.98 -5.00
CA LEU A 304 -1.62 -9.44 -5.86
C LEU A 304 -2.93 -9.17 -5.10
N ASP A 305 -3.21 -9.84 -3.97
CA ASP A 305 -4.30 -9.44 -3.06
C ASP A 305 -4.00 -8.08 -2.42
N GLY A 306 -2.75 -7.83 -2.01
CA GLY A 306 -2.29 -6.52 -1.54
C GLY A 306 -2.33 -5.46 -2.63
N LEU A 307 -2.05 -5.82 -3.89
CA LEU A 307 -2.20 -4.94 -5.03
C LEU A 307 -3.67 -4.49 -5.20
N ASN A 308 -4.63 -5.40 -5.05
CA ASN A 308 -6.04 -5.03 -5.10
C ASN A 308 -6.39 -4.01 -4.00
N LEU A 309 -5.93 -4.21 -2.77
CA LEU A 309 -6.14 -3.27 -1.68
C LEU A 309 -5.48 -1.91 -1.97
N SER A 310 -4.23 -1.91 -2.44
CA SER A 310 -3.48 -0.68 -2.71
C SER A 310 -4.03 0.10 -3.91
N ARG A 311 -4.43 -0.58 -4.96
CA ARG A 311 -5.14 0.05 -6.09
C ARG A 311 -6.43 0.72 -5.63
N ALA A 312 -7.21 0.05 -4.77
CA ALA A 312 -8.45 0.59 -4.24
C ALA A 312 -8.25 1.89 -3.47
N TRP A 313 -7.28 1.97 -2.54
CA TRP A 313 -7.05 3.22 -1.81
C TRP A 313 -6.51 4.34 -2.69
N CYS A 314 -5.61 4.02 -3.63
CA CYS A 314 -5.10 5.02 -4.58
C CYS A 314 -6.24 5.58 -5.44
N MET A 315 -7.06 4.72 -6.06
CA MET A 315 -8.17 5.13 -6.90
C MET A 315 -9.19 5.99 -6.14
N ARG A 316 -9.55 5.62 -4.91
CA ARG A 316 -10.43 6.44 -4.05
C ARG A 316 -9.84 7.81 -3.76
N SER A 317 -8.56 7.84 -3.42
CA SER A 317 -7.85 9.06 -3.08
C SER A 317 -7.68 9.98 -4.29
N ILE A 318 -7.35 9.41 -5.45
CA ILE A 318 -7.24 10.15 -6.73
C ILE A 318 -8.63 10.70 -7.12
N ALA A 319 -9.67 9.87 -7.08
CA ALA A 319 -11.03 10.29 -7.41
C ALA A 319 -11.51 11.46 -6.52
N SER A 320 -11.20 11.42 -5.23
CA SER A 320 -11.58 12.49 -4.29
C SER A 320 -10.88 13.83 -4.56
N ALA A 321 -9.71 13.80 -5.21
CA ALA A 321 -8.96 15.00 -5.57
C ALA A 321 -9.38 15.60 -6.92
N LEU A 322 -10.27 14.91 -7.67
CA LEU A 322 -10.81 15.39 -8.94
C LEU A 322 -12.09 16.21 -8.73
N PRO A 323 -12.39 17.17 -9.62
CA PRO A 323 -13.69 17.83 -9.67
C PRO A 323 -14.85 16.83 -9.72
N ALA A 324 -16.01 17.22 -9.20
CA ALA A 324 -17.17 16.33 -9.13
C ALA A 324 -17.69 15.90 -10.53
N ASP A 325 -17.46 16.72 -11.52
CA ASP A 325 -17.84 16.53 -12.94
C ASP A 325 -16.70 15.97 -13.80
N ASP A 326 -15.55 15.66 -13.23
CA ASP A 326 -14.44 15.04 -13.96
C ASP A 326 -14.83 13.61 -14.40
N PRO A 327 -14.74 13.30 -15.71
CA PRO A 327 -15.17 12.00 -16.23
C PRO A 327 -14.34 10.81 -15.70
N ALA A 328 -13.09 11.02 -15.25
CA ALA A 328 -12.27 9.95 -14.68
C ALA A 328 -12.72 9.57 -13.27
N ARG A 329 -13.38 10.48 -12.54
CA ARG A 329 -13.77 10.26 -11.14
C ARG A 329 -14.66 9.03 -10.99
N GLY A 330 -15.75 8.94 -11.77
CA GLY A 330 -16.69 7.80 -11.69
C GLY A 330 -16.04 6.46 -12.07
N ALA A 331 -15.16 6.44 -13.07
CA ALA A 331 -14.44 5.23 -13.46
C ALA A 331 -13.50 4.74 -12.35
N LEU A 332 -12.78 5.66 -11.69
CA LEU A 332 -11.90 5.36 -10.57
C LEU A 332 -12.68 4.87 -9.33
N GLU A 333 -13.81 5.51 -8.99
CA GLU A 333 -14.66 5.10 -7.87
C GLU A 333 -15.23 3.69 -8.09
N LEU A 334 -15.71 3.38 -9.30
CA LEU A 334 -16.22 2.05 -9.66
C LEU A 334 -15.12 0.99 -9.59
N ALA A 335 -13.95 1.26 -10.15
CA ALA A 335 -12.82 0.34 -10.08
C ALA A 335 -12.34 0.15 -8.64
N ALA A 336 -12.26 1.22 -7.84
CA ALA A 336 -11.90 1.14 -6.43
C ALA A 336 -12.82 0.21 -5.63
N ALA A 337 -14.13 0.25 -5.89
CA ALA A 337 -15.08 -0.64 -5.24
C ALA A 337 -14.80 -2.11 -5.61
N ARG A 338 -14.60 -2.42 -6.90
CA ARG A 338 -14.28 -3.78 -7.36
C ARG A 338 -12.99 -4.31 -6.75
N HIS A 339 -11.93 -3.52 -6.77
CA HIS A 339 -10.64 -3.85 -6.16
C HIS A 339 -10.75 -4.05 -4.64
N SER A 340 -11.55 -3.21 -3.96
CA SER A 340 -11.80 -3.34 -2.51
C SER A 340 -12.44 -4.68 -2.17
N HIS A 341 -13.47 -5.09 -2.90
CA HIS A 341 -14.13 -6.37 -2.66
C HIS A 341 -13.18 -7.54 -2.90
N ALA A 342 -12.46 -7.54 -4.03
CA ALA A 342 -11.52 -8.61 -4.37
C ALA A 342 -10.39 -8.76 -3.34
N GLY A 343 -9.79 -7.65 -2.87
CA GLY A 343 -8.71 -7.71 -1.88
C GLY A 343 -9.19 -8.05 -0.47
N LEU A 344 -10.37 -7.53 -0.05
CA LEU A 344 -10.89 -7.76 1.31
C LEU A 344 -11.39 -9.19 1.55
N GLU A 345 -11.82 -9.89 0.51
CA GLU A 345 -12.30 -11.27 0.59
C GLU A 345 -11.25 -12.23 1.17
N HIS A 346 -9.97 -11.94 0.97
CA HIS A 346 -8.88 -12.85 1.25
C HIS A 346 -7.92 -12.40 2.35
N VAL A 347 -8.22 -11.33 3.09
CA VAL A 347 -7.34 -10.79 4.15
C VAL A 347 -7.17 -11.78 5.32
N ALA A 348 -8.19 -12.58 5.62
CA ALA A 348 -8.18 -13.60 6.68
C ALA A 348 -8.32 -14.99 6.05
N SER A 349 -7.35 -15.39 5.23
CA SER A 349 -7.37 -16.66 4.48
C SER A 349 -6.96 -17.88 5.30
N GLY A 350 -6.37 -17.68 6.49
CA GLY A 350 -5.78 -18.75 7.31
C GLY A 350 -4.32 -19.04 6.97
N ASP A 351 -3.75 -18.45 5.91
CA ASP A 351 -2.34 -18.62 5.52
C ASP A 351 -1.49 -17.47 6.01
N TYR A 352 -0.40 -17.78 6.74
CA TYR A 352 0.51 -16.80 7.33
C TYR A 352 1.23 -15.95 6.27
N ALA A 353 1.46 -16.47 5.06
CA ALA A 353 2.13 -15.73 4.00
C ALA A 353 1.41 -14.43 3.61
N GLY A 354 0.07 -14.42 3.68
CA GLY A 354 -0.76 -13.23 3.48
C GLY A 354 -1.15 -12.53 4.77
N GLU A 355 -1.58 -13.29 5.79
CA GLU A 355 -2.19 -12.72 7.01
C GLU A 355 -1.28 -11.76 7.79
N HIS A 356 0.05 -11.97 7.78
CA HIS A 356 0.96 -11.15 8.56
C HIS A 356 1.06 -9.69 8.10
N TRP A 357 0.57 -9.35 6.89
CA TRP A 357 0.68 -7.99 6.35
C TRP A 357 -0.59 -7.45 5.64
N LEU A 358 -1.39 -8.31 4.97
CA LEU A 358 -2.60 -7.87 4.23
C LEU A 358 -3.60 -7.12 5.11
N ALA A 359 -3.72 -7.50 6.38
CA ALA A 359 -4.64 -6.86 7.32
C ALA A 359 -4.31 -5.37 7.51
N SER A 360 -3.04 -4.97 7.51
CA SER A 360 -2.66 -3.55 7.61
C SER A 360 -3.04 -2.76 6.36
N PHE A 361 -2.93 -3.35 5.17
CA PHE A 361 -3.40 -2.76 3.92
C PHE A 361 -4.92 -2.59 3.91
N ALA A 362 -5.64 -3.60 4.39
CA ALA A 362 -7.10 -3.53 4.55
C ALA A 362 -7.53 -2.44 5.53
N VAL A 363 -6.85 -2.34 6.69
CA VAL A 363 -7.12 -1.26 7.66
C VAL A 363 -6.82 0.10 7.05
N TYR A 364 -5.72 0.25 6.32
CA TYR A 364 -5.41 1.51 5.63
C TYR A 364 -6.50 1.89 4.64
N LEU A 365 -6.91 0.97 3.75
CA LEU A 365 -8.01 1.18 2.81
C LEU A 365 -9.31 1.61 3.49
N LEU A 366 -9.70 0.92 4.57
CA LEU A 366 -11.01 1.08 5.20
C LEU A 366 -11.09 2.25 6.18
N THR A 367 -9.96 2.78 6.65
CA THR A 367 -9.93 3.82 7.68
C THR A 367 -9.33 5.14 7.23
N THR A 368 -8.62 5.16 6.09
CA THR A 368 -8.13 6.41 5.52
C THR A 368 -9.27 7.07 4.76
N ALA A 369 -9.73 8.22 5.26
CA ALA A 369 -10.72 9.01 4.54
C ALA A 369 -10.14 9.49 3.21
N PRO A 370 -10.94 9.54 2.13
CA PRO A 370 -10.56 10.31 0.94
C PRO A 370 -10.26 11.75 1.38
N ALA A 371 -9.22 12.36 0.79
CA ALA A 371 -8.93 13.77 1.03
C ALA A 371 -10.19 14.60 0.70
N LYS A 372 -10.56 15.54 1.61
CA LYS A 372 -11.66 16.47 1.37
C LYS A 372 -11.22 17.55 0.41
#